data_eb474a695f01bc0791cce9fc03257297
#
_entry.id   eb474a695f01bc0791cce9fc03257297
#
_cell.length_a   1.000
_cell.length_b   1.000
_cell.length_c   1.000
_cell.angle_alpha   90.00
_cell.angle_beta   90.00
_cell.angle_gamma   90.00
#
_symmetry.space_group_name_H-M   'P 1'
#
loop_
_entity.id
_entity.type
_entity.pdbx_description
1 polymer ?
#
loop_
_entity_poly.entity_id
_entity_poly.type
_entity_poly.pdbx_seq_one_letter_code
_entity_poly.pdbx_strand_id
1 'polypeptide(L)'
;MVRAWKEKKVIPTYEIGKPEKNPIFLEKRVYQGSSGVVYPYPVIESISNEKVDKEYDAYFLENEYIKVMILPELGGRVQMAYDKIKQRHFIYYNQVIKPALVGLTGPWISGGIEFNWPQHHRPSTFMPVDVAIEENEDGSVTIWVSEMERMFHQKGMAGFTLRPGHAFLEIKGVLYNRTEVPQTFLWWANPAV
;
A
#
# COMPACT_ATOMS: atom_id res chain seq x y z
N MET A 1 -3.22 -23.87 -10.34
CA MET A 1 -2.09 -23.06 -10.90
C MET A 1 -2.20 -21.65 -10.37
N VAL A 2 -1.09 -21.02 -9.98
CA VAL A 2 -1.05 -19.60 -9.59
C VAL A 2 -0.54 -18.77 -10.78
N ARG A 3 -1.08 -17.57 -10.95
CA ARG A 3 -0.63 -16.61 -11.96
C ARG A 3 -0.57 -15.20 -11.39
N ALA A 4 0.39 -14.42 -11.84
CA ALA A 4 0.47 -12.99 -11.58
C ALA A 4 0.60 -12.23 -12.90
N TRP A 5 -0.01 -11.05 -12.99
CA TRP A 5 0.08 -10.20 -14.17
C TRP A 5 -0.16 -8.74 -13.81
N LYS A 6 0.23 -7.86 -14.70
CA LYS A 6 -0.04 -6.43 -14.67
C LYS A 6 -1.08 -6.07 -15.72
N GLU A 7 -2.05 -5.24 -15.38
CA GLU A 7 -2.99 -4.65 -16.33
C GLU A 7 -3.39 -3.23 -15.93
N LYS A 8 -3.86 -2.46 -16.87
CA LYS A 8 -4.44 -1.14 -16.62
C LYS A 8 -5.85 -1.27 -16.05
N LYS A 9 -6.11 -0.57 -14.94
CA LYS A 9 -7.41 -0.55 -14.28
C LYS A 9 -7.91 0.88 -14.11
N VAL A 10 -9.03 1.21 -14.72
CA VAL A 10 -9.69 2.49 -14.49
C VAL A 10 -10.48 2.43 -13.19
N ILE A 11 -10.22 3.36 -12.29
CA ILE A 11 -10.89 3.49 -10.99
C ILE A 11 -11.32 4.94 -10.82
N PRO A 12 -12.61 5.20 -10.51
CA PRO A 12 -13.08 6.55 -10.17
C PRO A 12 -12.27 7.11 -9.00
N THR A 13 -11.70 8.29 -9.17
CA THR A 13 -10.72 8.85 -8.23
C THR A 13 -10.99 10.32 -7.97
N TYR A 14 -10.92 10.71 -6.70
CA TYR A 14 -10.79 12.11 -6.29
C TYR A 14 -9.30 12.40 -6.14
N GLU A 15 -8.75 13.21 -7.05
CA GLU A 15 -7.31 13.43 -7.12
C GLU A 15 -6.81 14.27 -5.96
N ILE A 16 -5.57 14.01 -5.55
CA ILE A 16 -4.85 14.81 -4.57
C ILE A 16 -4.27 16.05 -5.21
N GLY A 17 -4.16 17.12 -4.42
CA GLY A 17 -3.48 18.35 -4.84
C GLY A 17 -1.97 18.18 -5.00
N LYS A 18 -1.33 19.27 -5.40
CA LYS A 18 0.12 19.29 -5.55
C LYS A 18 0.78 19.26 -4.16
N PRO A 19 1.90 18.52 -4.03
CA PRO A 19 2.71 18.55 -2.81
C PRO A 19 3.24 19.98 -2.55
N GLU A 20 3.31 20.34 -1.27
CA GLU A 20 3.96 21.55 -0.84
C GLU A 20 5.44 21.54 -1.24
N LYS A 21 5.96 22.67 -1.71
CA LYS A 21 7.35 22.80 -2.14
C LYS A 21 8.32 22.81 -0.96
N ASN A 22 7.89 23.37 0.15
CA ASN A 22 8.70 23.47 1.35
C ASN A 22 8.36 22.33 2.31
N PRO A 23 9.36 21.61 2.82
CA PRO A 23 9.12 20.58 3.82
C PRO A 23 8.61 21.18 5.12
N ILE A 24 7.78 20.46 5.84
CA ILE A 24 7.27 20.85 7.14
C ILE A 24 8.22 20.32 8.21
N PHE A 25 8.86 21.23 8.94
CA PHE A 25 9.76 20.91 10.03
C PHE A 25 9.06 20.82 11.37
N LEU A 26 7.98 21.59 11.55
CA LEU A 26 7.16 21.58 12.74
C LEU A 26 5.70 21.51 12.33
N GLU A 27 5.06 20.41 12.63
CA GLU A 27 3.69 20.14 12.28
C GLU A 27 2.82 20.08 13.54
N LYS A 28 1.73 20.81 13.50
CA LYS A 28 0.71 20.79 14.57
C LYS A 28 -0.55 20.00 14.18
N ARG A 29 -0.65 19.57 12.95
CA ARG A 29 -1.74 18.74 12.45
C ARG A 29 -1.50 17.27 12.80
N VAL A 30 -1.28 17.00 14.06
CA VAL A 30 -0.97 15.68 14.58
C VAL A 30 -2.25 14.88 14.75
N TYR A 31 -2.36 13.77 14.07
CA TYR A 31 -3.44 12.82 14.21
C TYR A 31 -3.00 11.64 15.05
N GLN A 32 -3.90 11.14 15.90
CA GLN A 32 -3.71 9.88 16.63
C GLN A 32 -2.39 9.78 17.42
N GLY A 33 -1.89 10.90 17.92
CA GLY A 33 -0.70 10.93 18.73
C GLY A 33 0.62 10.80 17.97
N SER A 34 0.62 10.94 16.63
CA SER A 34 1.86 10.97 15.85
C SER A 34 2.69 12.23 16.15
N SER A 35 3.99 12.18 15.89
CA SER A 35 4.86 13.35 16.06
C SER A 35 4.54 14.48 15.07
N GLY A 36 3.89 14.17 13.96
CA GLY A 36 3.63 15.10 12.87
C GLY A 36 4.85 15.49 12.05
N VAL A 37 6.04 15.10 12.44
CA VAL A 37 7.28 15.41 11.72
C VAL A 37 7.52 14.33 10.68
N VAL A 38 7.46 14.71 9.41
CA VAL A 38 7.57 13.78 8.26
C VAL A 38 8.65 14.20 7.25
N TYR A 39 9.53 15.12 7.66
CA TYR A 39 10.65 15.51 6.81
C TYR A 39 11.49 14.29 6.39
N PRO A 40 11.88 14.10 5.12
CA PRO A 40 11.75 15.04 4.00
C PRO A 40 10.54 14.76 3.09
N TYR A 41 9.50 14.09 3.55
CA TYR A 41 8.31 13.88 2.73
C TYR A 41 7.53 15.19 2.52
N PRO A 42 7.06 15.45 1.28
CA PRO A 42 6.19 16.58 1.03
C PRO A 42 4.79 16.35 1.62
N VAL A 43 4.13 17.42 2.05
CA VAL A 43 2.76 17.36 2.56
C VAL A 43 1.79 17.84 1.49
N ILE A 44 0.62 17.19 1.42
CA ILE A 44 -0.48 17.50 0.50
C ILE A 44 -1.67 17.93 1.34
N GLU A 45 -2.22 19.11 1.06
CA GLU A 45 -3.25 19.75 1.88
C GLU A 45 -4.62 19.86 1.19
N SER A 46 -4.75 19.32 -0.02
CA SER A 46 -5.99 19.42 -0.76
C SER A 46 -6.35 18.12 -1.49
N ILE A 47 -7.63 17.91 -1.65
CA ILE A 47 -8.21 16.80 -2.42
C ILE A 47 -9.30 17.43 -3.29
N SER A 48 -9.38 17.02 -4.56
CA SER A 48 -10.43 17.46 -5.48
C SER A 48 -11.81 17.05 -4.96
N ASN A 49 -12.80 17.90 -5.18
CA ASN A 49 -14.20 17.56 -4.98
C ASN A 49 -14.83 16.93 -6.23
N GLU A 50 -14.10 16.88 -7.31
CA GLU A 50 -14.53 16.29 -8.59
C GLU A 50 -13.90 14.90 -8.75
N LYS A 51 -14.72 13.96 -9.16
CA LYS A 51 -14.35 12.59 -9.44
C LYS A 51 -13.99 12.44 -10.92
N VAL A 52 -12.84 11.86 -11.20
CA VAL A 52 -12.37 11.55 -12.56
C VAL A 52 -12.10 10.06 -12.69
N ASP A 53 -12.22 9.52 -13.89
CA ASP A 53 -11.79 8.17 -14.20
C ASP A 53 -10.28 8.17 -14.41
N LYS A 54 -9.55 7.56 -13.46
CA LYS A 54 -8.10 7.49 -13.47
C LYS A 54 -7.63 6.08 -13.73
N GLU A 55 -6.67 5.96 -14.62
CA GLU A 55 -6.02 4.69 -14.93
C GLU A 55 -4.86 4.42 -13.96
N TYR A 56 -4.84 3.20 -13.39
CA TYR A 56 -3.80 2.71 -12.51
C TYR A 56 -3.11 1.47 -13.10
N ASP A 57 -1.83 1.33 -12.85
CA ASP A 57 -1.12 0.07 -13.05
C ASP A 57 -1.49 -0.88 -11.91
N ALA A 58 -2.41 -1.81 -12.18
CA ALA A 58 -2.84 -2.81 -11.21
C ALA A 58 -2.10 -4.13 -11.40
N TYR A 59 -1.63 -4.70 -10.30
CA TYR A 59 -1.04 -6.03 -10.28
C TYR A 59 -2.02 -7.02 -9.70
N PHE A 60 -2.21 -8.12 -10.39
CA PHE A 60 -3.12 -9.19 -9.98
C PHE A 60 -2.35 -10.44 -9.63
N LEU A 61 -2.86 -11.13 -8.61
CA LEU A 61 -2.40 -12.45 -8.18
C LEU A 61 -3.62 -13.34 -8.03
N GLU A 62 -3.63 -14.50 -8.68
CA GLU A 62 -4.79 -15.37 -8.72
C GLU A 62 -4.43 -16.84 -8.71
N ASN A 63 -5.18 -17.61 -7.95
CA ASN A 63 -5.24 -19.06 -8.02
C ASN A 63 -6.69 -19.55 -8.22
N GLU A 64 -6.95 -20.83 -8.02
CA GLU A 64 -8.28 -21.42 -8.14
C GLU A 64 -9.30 -20.89 -7.14
N TYR A 65 -8.86 -20.34 -5.99
CA TYR A 65 -9.72 -19.92 -4.88
C TYR A 65 -9.80 -18.41 -4.71
N ILE A 66 -8.71 -17.71 -4.94
CA ILE A 66 -8.54 -16.31 -4.55
C ILE A 66 -8.04 -15.48 -5.73
N LYS A 67 -8.58 -14.27 -5.86
CA LYS A 67 -8.03 -13.22 -6.74
C LYS A 67 -7.75 -11.96 -5.92
N VAL A 68 -6.54 -11.42 -6.07
CA VAL A 68 -6.07 -10.23 -5.35
C VAL A 68 -5.67 -9.16 -6.36
N MET A 69 -5.95 -7.89 -6.04
CA MET A 69 -5.49 -6.71 -6.78
C MET A 69 -4.65 -5.82 -5.88
N ILE A 70 -3.47 -5.47 -6.35
CA ILE A 70 -2.49 -4.62 -5.67
C ILE A 70 -2.32 -3.34 -6.47
N LEU A 71 -2.30 -2.19 -5.80
CA LEU A 71 -2.10 -0.87 -6.41
C LEU A 71 -0.76 -0.27 -5.95
N PRO A 72 0.30 -0.41 -6.73
CA PRO A 72 1.63 0.14 -6.39
C PRO A 72 1.64 1.66 -6.25
N GLU A 73 0.89 2.38 -7.08
CA GLU A 73 0.81 3.85 -7.02
C GLU A 73 0.23 4.38 -5.72
N LEU A 74 -0.49 3.54 -4.98
CA LEU A 74 -1.13 3.85 -3.71
C LEU A 74 -0.49 3.09 -2.54
N GLY A 75 0.84 3.13 -2.45
CA GLY A 75 1.61 2.53 -1.36
C GLY A 75 1.72 1.00 -1.43
N GLY A 76 1.39 0.38 -2.56
CA GLY A 76 1.47 -1.08 -2.71
C GLY A 76 0.42 -1.84 -1.89
N ARG A 77 -0.69 -1.20 -1.59
CA ARG A 77 -1.79 -1.82 -0.83
C ARG A 77 -2.46 -2.94 -1.59
N VAL A 78 -2.99 -3.93 -0.87
CA VAL A 78 -3.97 -4.86 -1.41
C VAL A 78 -5.31 -4.12 -1.47
N GLN A 79 -5.74 -3.74 -2.67
CA GLN A 79 -6.97 -2.97 -2.86
C GLN A 79 -8.21 -3.85 -2.88
N MET A 80 -8.07 -5.08 -3.38
CA MET A 80 -9.17 -6.04 -3.52
C MET A 80 -8.65 -7.45 -3.23
N ALA A 81 -9.43 -8.22 -2.47
CA ALA A 81 -9.23 -9.66 -2.32
C ALA A 81 -10.59 -10.37 -2.38
N TYR A 82 -10.74 -11.27 -3.35
CA TYR A 82 -11.99 -11.92 -3.70
C TYR A 82 -11.89 -13.44 -3.52
N ASP A 83 -12.83 -13.99 -2.76
CA ASP A 83 -13.04 -15.43 -2.61
C ASP A 83 -13.93 -15.93 -3.76
N LYS A 84 -13.34 -16.70 -4.66
CA LYS A 84 -14.02 -17.22 -5.85
C LYS A 84 -15.04 -18.32 -5.53
N ILE A 85 -14.89 -19.00 -4.39
CA ILE A 85 -15.81 -20.06 -3.96
C ILE A 85 -17.07 -19.46 -3.34
N LYS A 86 -16.87 -18.52 -2.41
CA LYS A 86 -17.99 -17.85 -1.74
C LYS A 86 -18.53 -16.66 -2.55
N GLN A 87 -17.89 -16.32 -3.67
CA GLN A 87 -18.26 -15.21 -4.55
C GLN A 87 -18.41 -13.87 -3.80
N ARG A 88 -17.48 -13.58 -2.91
CA ARG A 88 -17.47 -12.35 -2.11
C ARG A 88 -16.06 -11.85 -1.88
N HIS A 89 -15.94 -10.54 -1.65
CA HIS A 89 -14.71 -9.96 -1.11
C HIS A 89 -14.57 -10.35 0.37
N PHE A 90 -13.36 -10.73 0.78
CA PHE A 90 -13.06 -11.04 2.19
C PHE A 90 -12.31 -9.91 2.89
N ILE A 91 -12.02 -8.83 2.15
CA ILE A 91 -11.63 -7.52 2.67
C ILE A 91 -12.59 -6.47 2.09
N TYR A 92 -12.72 -5.33 2.76
CA TYR A 92 -13.56 -4.24 2.27
C TYR A 92 -12.95 -3.65 0.98
N TYR A 93 -13.61 -3.90 -0.14
CA TYR A 93 -13.21 -3.39 -1.45
C TYR A 93 -13.85 -2.06 -1.73
N ASN A 94 -13.07 -0.99 -1.60
CA ASN A 94 -13.51 0.35 -1.99
C ASN A 94 -13.30 0.55 -3.49
N GLN A 95 -14.39 0.67 -4.24
CA GLN A 95 -14.37 0.79 -5.71
C GLN A 95 -14.12 2.23 -6.19
N VAL A 96 -13.94 3.15 -5.27
CA VAL A 96 -13.62 4.56 -5.54
C VAL A 96 -12.40 4.94 -4.71
N ILE A 97 -11.43 5.58 -5.30
CA ILE A 97 -10.31 6.15 -4.56
C ILE A 97 -10.70 7.55 -4.10
N LYS A 98 -11.08 7.65 -2.84
CA LYS A 98 -11.42 8.94 -2.19
C LYS A 98 -10.57 9.12 -0.94
N PRO A 99 -9.44 9.86 -1.05
CA PRO A 99 -8.59 10.13 0.09
C PRO A 99 -9.26 11.03 1.13
N ALA A 100 -8.78 10.95 2.37
CA ALA A 100 -8.99 11.93 3.42
C ALA A 100 -7.64 12.49 3.88
N LEU A 101 -7.60 13.74 4.34
CA LEU A 101 -6.36 14.39 4.80
C LEU A 101 -6.10 14.04 6.28
N VAL A 102 -5.95 12.76 6.56
CA VAL A 102 -5.72 12.21 7.91
C VAL A 102 -4.41 11.43 8.03
N GLY A 103 -3.68 11.27 6.93
CA GLY A 103 -2.35 10.66 6.91
C GLY A 103 -1.27 11.63 7.34
N LEU A 104 -0.08 11.13 7.65
CA LEU A 104 1.06 11.94 8.08
C LEU A 104 1.48 12.98 7.02
N THR A 105 1.40 12.63 5.74
CA THR A 105 1.69 13.54 4.61
C THR A 105 0.43 14.10 3.94
N GLY A 106 -0.73 13.87 4.53
CA GLY A 106 -2.03 14.31 4.07
C GLY A 106 -2.90 13.15 3.59
N PRO A 107 -2.82 12.70 2.35
CA PRO A 107 -3.74 11.71 1.80
C PRO A 107 -3.60 10.33 2.45
N TRP A 108 -4.74 9.75 2.78
CA TRP A 108 -4.91 8.38 3.25
C TRP A 108 -6.23 7.83 2.74
N ILE A 109 -6.29 6.56 2.38
CA ILE A 109 -7.53 5.89 1.96
C ILE A 109 -7.83 4.68 2.84
N SER A 110 -9.12 4.46 3.11
CA SER A 110 -9.63 3.28 3.80
C SER A 110 -9.86 2.11 2.84
N GLY A 111 -10.18 0.95 3.39
CA GLY A 111 -10.44 -0.28 2.64
C GLY A 111 -9.18 -1.03 2.27
N GLY A 112 -9.33 -2.27 1.80
CA GLY A 112 -8.20 -3.12 1.45
C GLY A 112 -7.32 -3.50 2.62
N ILE A 113 -6.03 -3.69 2.36
CA ILE A 113 -5.00 -3.89 3.39
C ILE A 113 -3.87 -2.89 3.15
N GLU A 114 -3.65 -2.03 4.12
CA GLU A 114 -2.51 -1.13 4.17
C GLU A 114 -1.35 -1.78 4.93
N PHE A 115 -0.11 -1.52 4.50
CA PHE A 115 1.09 -2.02 5.14
C PHE A 115 1.95 -0.87 5.63
N ASN A 116 2.36 -0.91 6.89
CA ASN A 116 2.96 0.21 7.58
C ASN A 116 4.33 -0.14 8.18
N TRP A 117 5.27 0.75 7.97
CA TRP A 117 6.63 0.79 8.50
C TRP A 117 7.26 2.17 8.28
N PRO A 118 8.35 2.58 8.90
CA PRO A 118 8.95 2.00 10.11
C PRO A 118 8.21 2.44 11.36
N GLN A 119 7.24 3.32 11.21
CA GLN A 119 6.43 3.88 12.27
C GLN A 119 5.03 4.21 11.79
N HIS A 120 4.05 4.21 12.65
CA HIS A 120 2.69 4.73 12.47
C HIS A 120 2.02 4.26 11.16
N HIS A 121 0.99 4.96 10.67
CA HIS A 121 0.60 4.88 9.27
C HIS A 121 1.73 5.48 8.43
N ARG A 122 2.32 4.67 7.60
CA ARG A 122 3.51 5.03 6.82
C ARG A 122 3.34 6.37 6.10
N PRO A 123 4.31 7.32 6.21
CA PRO A 123 4.22 8.61 5.52
C PRO A 123 3.99 8.51 4.02
N SER A 124 4.54 7.45 3.40
CA SER A 124 4.42 7.14 1.98
C SER A 124 3.20 6.26 1.63
N THR A 125 2.22 6.09 2.52
CA THR A 125 1.08 5.19 2.30
C THR A 125 0.27 5.50 1.03
N PHE A 126 0.36 6.72 0.53
CA PHE A 126 -0.30 7.19 -0.70
C PHE A 126 0.71 7.58 -1.79
N MET A 127 1.88 6.94 -1.80
CA MET A 127 2.95 7.17 -2.77
C MET A 127 3.29 5.89 -3.52
N PRO A 128 3.84 5.99 -4.74
CA PRO A 128 4.23 4.82 -5.51
C PRO A 128 5.37 4.04 -4.84
N VAL A 129 5.34 2.73 -5.03
CA VAL A 129 6.36 1.77 -4.58
C VAL A 129 6.88 0.94 -5.74
N ASP A 130 8.05 0.34 -5.57
CA ASP A 130 8.61 -0.64 -6.51
C ASP A 130 7.87 -1.96 -6.41
N VAL A 131 7.78 -2.69 -7.54
CA VAL A 131 7.12 -4.00 -7.62
C VAL A 131 8.02 -5.02 -8.29
N ALA A 132 8.02 -6.24 -7.76
CA ALA A 132 8.62 -7.41 -8.40
C ALA A 132 7.65 -8.61 -8.31
N ILE A 133 7.65 -9.44 -9.33
CA ILE A 133 6.95 -10.73 -9.35
C ILE A 133 8.01 -11.82 -9.24
N GLU A 134 7.80 -12.76 -8.32
CA GLU A 134 8.67 -13.90 -8.06
C GLU A 134 7.85 -15.18 -8.23
N GLU A 135 8.29 -16.02 -9.18
CA GLU A 135 7.76 -17.36 -9.36
C GLU A 135 8.66 -18.34 -8.60
N ASN A 136 8.06 -19.11 -7.69
CA ASN A 136 8.78 -20.03 -6.82
C ASN A 136 8.77 -21.46 -7.38
N GLU A 137 9.77 -22.27 -7.04
CA GLU A 137 9.92 -23.66 -7.49
C GLU A 137 8.74 -24.56 -7.08
N ASP A 138 8.04 -24.24 -5.98
CA ASP A 138 6.86 -24.95 -5.50
C ASP A 138 5.58 -24.56 -6.24
N GLY A 139 5.68 -23.75 -7.29
CA GLY A 139 4.56 -23.25 -8.08
C GLY A 139 3.75 -22.13 -7.43
N SER A 140 4.17 -21.65 -6.26
CA SER A 140 3.63 -20.42 -5.67
C SER A 140 4.18 -19.19 -6.40
N VAL A 141 3.43 -18.08 -6.34
CA VAL A 141 3.85 -16.81 -6.90
C VAL A 141 3.71 -15.74 -5.85
N THR A 142 4.72 -14.88 -5.75
CA THR A 142 4.75 -13.75 -4.83
C THR A 142 4.83 -12.44 -5.60
N ILE A 143 3.97 -11.48 -5.27
CA ILE A 143 4.14 -10.09 -5.68
C ILE A 143 4.75 -9.34 -4.50
N TRP A 144 5.94 -8.81 -4.70
CA TRP A 144 6.65 -7.97 -3.76
C TRP A 144 6.38 -6.50 -4.04
N VAL A 145 6.07 -5.73 -3.00
CA VAL A 145 6.09 -4.27 -3.03
C VAL A 145 7.14 -3.78 -2.05
N SER A 146 7.90 -2.75 -2.44
CA SER A 146 9.01 -2.27 -1.62
C SER A 146 9.26 -0.78 -1.79
N GLU A 147 9.79 -0.17 -0.75
CA GLU A 147 10.30 1.20 -0.82
C GLU A 147 11.52 1.38 0.06
N MET A 148 12.29 2.41 -0.26
CA MET A 148 13.25 3.02 0.64
C MET A 148 12.57 4.20 1.31
N GLU A 149 12.27 4.09 2.61
CA GLU A 149 11.69 5.22 3.32
C GLU A 149 12.73 6.33 3.55
N ARG A 150 12.26 7.57 3.51
CA ARG A 150 13.15 8.74 3.39
C ARG A 150 13.59 9.32 4.73
N MET A 151 12.93 8.97 5.84
CA MET A 151 13.20 9.54 7.15
C MET A 151 14.39 8.87 7.82
N PHE A 152 14.44 7.54 7.79
CA PHE A 152 15.45 6.72 8.47
C PHE A 152 16.27 5.86 7.52
N HIS A 153 16.02 5.99 6.20
CA HIS A 153 16.72 5.26 5.12
C HIS A 153 16.64 3.73 5.24
N GLN A 154 15.54 3.25 5.81
CA GLN A 154 15.30 1.80 5.92
C GLN A 154 14.55 1.29 4.71
N LYS A 155 14.81 0.05 4.32
CA LYS A 155 14.04 -0.61 3.27
C LYS A 155 12.97 -1.49 3.89
N GLY A 156 11.71 -1.22 3.55
CA GLY A 156 10.56 -2.05 3.87
C GLY A 156 10.02 -2.76 2.64
N MET A 157 9.57 -3.99 2.82
CA MET A 157 8.94 -4.80 1.78
C MET A 157 7.74 -5.55 2.35
N ALA A 158 6.72 -5.71 1.52
CA ALA A 158 5.63 -6.65 1.77
C ALA A 158 5.49 -7.59 0.57
N GLY A 159 5.46 -8.88 0.82
CA GLY A 159 5.25 -9.92 -0.18
C GLY A 159 3.87 -10.54 -0.02
N PHE A 160 3.17 -10.70 -1.13
CA PHE A 160 1.84 -11.31 -1.20
C PHE A 160 1.96 -12.60 -1.99
N THR A 161 1.74 -13.74 -1.34
CA THR A 161 1.95 -15.06 -1.96
C THR A 161 0.63 -15.83 -2.01
N LEU A 162 0.35 -16.39 -3.18
CA LEU A 162 -0.64 -17.45 -3.33
C LEU A 162 0.07 -18.77 -3.67
N ARG A 163 -0.48 -19.87 -3.16
CA ARG A 163 -0.01 -21.22 -3.41
C ARG A 163 -1.06 -22.03 -4.17
N PRO A 164 -0.64 -22.97 -5.01
CA PRO A 164 -1.58 -23.93 -5.62
C PRO A 164 -2.33 -24.71 -4.52
N GLY A 165 -3.63 -24.90 -4.68
CA GLY A 165 -4.43 -25.70 -3.75
C GLY A 165 -4.75 -25.05 -2.40
N HIS A 166 -4.41 -23.78 -2.18
CA HIS A 166 -4.60 -23.09 -0.91
C HIS A 166 -5.54 -21.89 -1.03
N ALA A 167 -6.49 -21.77 -0.10
CA ALA A 167 -7.49 -20.71 -0.05
C ALA A 167 -7.14 -19.60 0.95
N PHE A 168 -5.87 -19.21 1.03
CA PHE A 168 -5.41 -18.08 1.86
C PHE A 168 -4.35 -17.26 1.13
N LEU A 169 -4.30 -15.98 1.47
CA LEU A 169 -3.24 -15.06 1.06
C LEU A 169 -2.17 -15.03 2.16
N GLU A 170 -0.96 -15.47 1.82
CA GLU A 170 0.20 -15.35 2.72
C GLU A 170 0.80 -13.96 2.57
N ILE A 171 1.10 -13.31 3.70
CA ILE A 171 1.71 -11.99 3.73
C ILE A 171 3.02 -12.09 4.49
N LYS A 172 4.12 -11.62 3.84
CA LYS A 172 5.46 -11.62 4.41
C LYS A 172 5.99 -10.19 4.47
N GLY A 173 6.44 -9.77 5.66
CA GLY A 173 7.18 -8.53 5.84
C GLY A 173 8.69 -8.79 5.80
N VAL A 174 9.43 -7.94 5.10
CA VAL A 174 10.90 -7.95 5.12
C VAL A 174 11.39 -6.53 5.37
N LEU A 175 12.29 -6.41 6.33
CA LEU A 175 12.81 -5.16 6.81
C LEU A 175 14.33 -5.21 6.79
N TYR A 176 14.92 -4.20 6.19
CA TYR A 176 16.35 -4.11 6.05
C TYR A 176 16.86 -2.78 6.59
N ASN A 177 17.60 -2.85 7.71
CA ASN A 177 18.30 -1.70 8.25
C ASN A 177 19.53 -1.41 7.39
N ARG A 178 19.53 -0.28 6.70
CA ARG A 178 20.63 0.18 5.84
C ARG A 178 21.54 1.18 6.53
N THR A 179 21.33 1.42 7.81
CA THR A 179 22.17 2.30 8.62
C THR A 179 23.17 1.52 9.46
N GLU A 180 24.22 2.17 9.91
CA GLU A 180 25.26 1.56 10.76
C GLU A 180 24.84 1.46 12.24
N VAL A 181 23.67 2.02 12.60
CA VAL A 181 23.19 2.06 13.96
C VAL A 181 21.90 1.23 14.12
N PRO A 182 21.64 0.68 15.30
CA PRO A 182 20.35 0.03 15.59
C PRO A 182 19.20 1.01 15.39
N GLN A 183 18.10 0.54 14.77
CA GLN A 183 16.90 1.31 14.53
C GLN A 183 15.71 0.67 15.24
N THR A 184 14.86 1.51 15.83
CA THR A 184 13.55 1.05 16.31
C THR A 184 12.61 0.88 15.13
N PHE A 185 11.82 -0.17 15.17
CA PHE A 185 11.00 -0.58 14.06
C PHE A 185 9.59 -0.99 14.50
N LEU A 186 8.61 -0.46 13.81
CA LEU A 186 7.23 -0.89 13.90
C LEU A 186 6.78 -1.36 12.50
N TRP A 187 6.24 -2.57 12.43
CA TRP A 187 5.60 -3.09 11.24
C TRP A 187 4.21 -3.63 11.57
N TRP A 188 3.22 -3.32 10.76
CA TRP A 188 1.87 -3.85 10.93
C TRP A 188 1.06 -3.77 9.64
N ALA A 189 0.11 -4.65 9.50
CA ALA A 189 -0.91 -4.64 8.47
C ALA A 189 -2.21 -4.07 9.05
N ASN A 190 -2.93 -3.30 8.25
CA ASN A 190 -4.21 -2.71 8.60
C ASN A 190 -5.29 -3.21 7.64
N PRO A 191 -5.83 -4.43 7.86
CA PRO A 191 -6.91 -4.96 7.03
C PRO A 191 -8.24 -4.29 7.41
N ALA A 192 -9.02 -3.91 6.40
CA ALA A 192 -10.41 -3.54 6.52
C ALA A 192 -11.28 -4.77 6.21
N VAL A 193 -12.15 -5.18 7.12
CA VAL A 193 -13.01 -6.37 7.01
C VAL A 193 -14.45 -6.03 7.38
#